data_0b631877eab5746cfe64a7753547b4ea
#
_entry.id   0b631877eab5746cfe64a7753547b4ea
#
_cell.length_a   1.000
_cell.length_b   1.000
_cell.length_c   1.000
_cell.angle_alpha   90.00
_cell.angle_beta   90.00
_cell.angle_gamma   90.00
#
_symmetry.space_group_name_H-M   'P 1'
#
loop_
_entity.id
_entity.type
_entity.pdbx_description
1 polymer ?
#
loop_
_entity_poly.entity_id
_entity_poly.type
_entity_poly.pdbx_seq_one_letter_code
_entity_poly.pdbx_strand_id
1 'polypeptide(L)'
;MVKKHCKNGLMLCVFLLAMFFLGRSIGAIAFGLHLQREMSIRETAGSALENTQALLSAENWGLGFGSEGTQPSGTASSDKLKEYNAYYVGDAGEKKIYLTFDCGYENGNTSQILDALKKHDAPATFFVVGHFLESAPEMVKRMVGEGHTVGN
;
A
#
# COMPACT_ATOMS: atom_id res chain seq x y z
N MET A 1 2.37 70.86 25.96
CA MET A 1 1.39 69.83 25.54
C MET A 1 1.71 69.23 24.15
N VAL A 2 2.25 69.91 23.17
CA VAL A 2 2.49 69.48 21.80
C VAL A 2 3.48 68.31 21.64
N LYS A 3 4.57 68.22 22.47
CA LYS A 3 5.59 67.14 22.40
C LYS A 3 5.07 65.73 22.78
N LYS A 4 3.99 65.60 23.55
CA LYS A 4 3.44 64.34 24.00
C LYS A 4 2.58 63.69 22.92
N HIS A 5 1.87 64.49 22.11
CA HIS A 5 1.06 64.01 21.03
C HIS A 5 1.89 63.52 19.82
N CYS A 6 3.04 64.13 19.55
CA CYS A 6 3.92 63.77 18.48
C CYS A 6 4.58 62.36 18.73
N LYS A 7 4.95 62.06 20.00
CA LYS A 7 5.48 60.74 20.37
C LYS A 7 4.44 59.63 20.22
N ASN A 8 3.18 59.90 20.61
CA ASN A 8 2.11 58.92 20.49
C ASN A 8 1.74 58.63 19.02
N GLY A 9 1.74 59.64 18.16
CA GLY A 9 1.52 59.47 16.72
C GLY A 9 2.62 58.65 16.04
N LEU A 10 3.90 58.93 16.38
CA LEU A 10 5.01 58.19 15.83
C LEU A 10 4.98 56.70 16.29
N MET A 11 4.64 56.43 17.54
CA MET A 11 4.53 55.08 18.08
C MET A 11 3.39 54.30 17.42
N LEU A 12 2.27 54.96 17.14
CA LEU A 12 1.13 54.36 16.39
C LEU A 12 1.51 54.00 14.97
N CYS A 13 2.23 54.88 14.25
CA CYS A 13 2.72 54.59 12.90
C CYS A 13 3.69 53.40 12.86
N VAL A 14 4.63 53.33 13.81
CA VAL A 14 5.57 52.20 13.93
C VAL A 14 4.82 50.87 14.20
N PHE A 15 3.81 50.93 15.06
CA PHE A 15 2.99 49.75 15.36
C PHE A 15 2.20 49.28 14.16
N LEU A 16 1.56 50.22 13.40
CA LEU A 16 0.82 49.88 12.19
C LEU A 16 1.72 49.32 11.08
N LEU A 17 2.94 49.86 10.92
CA LEU A 17 3.94 49.33 10.00
C LEU A 17 4.39 47.92 10.41
N ALA A 18 4.65 47.70 11.68
CA ALA A 18 5.01 46.36 12.17
C ALA A 18 3.90 45.32 11.90
N MET A 19 2.65 45.69 12.19
CA MET A 19 1.50 44.82 11.91
C MET A 19 1.32 44.54 10.41
N PHE A 20 1.57 45.55 9.54
CA PHE A 20 1.53 45.35 8.10
C PHE A 20 2.58 44.39 7.58
N PHE A 21 3.83 44.49 8.07
CA PHE A 21 4.90 43.56 7.69
C PHE A 21 4.68 42.16 8.26
N LEU A 22 4.16 42.06 9.50
CA LEU A 22 3.81 40.78 10.13
C LEU A 22 2.71 40.06 9.32
N GLY A 23 1.67 40.77 8.92
CA GLY A 23 0.57 40.24 8.10
C GLY A 23 1.05 39.73 6.74
N ARG A 24 1.96 40.48 6.08
CA ARG A 24 2.55 40.03 4.80
C ARG A 24 3.42 38.78 4.98
N SER A 25 4.18 38.68 6.06
CA SER A 25 5.01 37.51 6.33
C SER A 25 4.18 36.25 6.61
N ILE A 26 3.12 36.39 7.39
CA ILE A 26 2.17 35.29 7.66
C ILE A 26 1.48 34.84 6.37
N GLY A 27 1.04 35.79 5.54
CA GLY A 27 0.42 35.50 4.25
C GLY A 27 1.36 34.78 3.29
N ALA A 28 2.64 35.16 3.23
CA ALA A 28 3.64 34.50 2.40
C ALA A 28 3.94 33.07 2.86
N ILE A 29 4.02 32.83 4.17
CA ILE A 29 4.20 31.50 4.75
C ILE A 29 2.98 30.60 4.45
N ALA A 30 1.77 31.11 4.68
CA ALA A 30 0.54 30.37 4.40
C ALA A 30 0.40 30.03 2.90
N PHE A 31 0.77 30.95 2.02
CA PHE A 31 0.79 30.71 0.58
C PHE A 31 1.85 29.66 0.17
N GLY A 32 3.05 29.73 0.76
CA GLY A 32 4.10 28.73 0.54
C GLY A 32 3.68 27.32 0.97
N LEU A 33 3.06 27.19 2.14
CA LEU A 33 2.53 25.93 2.64
C LEU A 33 1.39 25.38 1.76
N HIS A 34 0.54 26.27 1.23
CA HIS A 34 -0.53 25.88 0.30
C HIS A 34 0.05 25.34 -1.02
N LEU A 35 1.02 26.03 -1.62
CA LEU A 35 1.70 25.57 -2.82
C LEU A 35 2.41 24.24 -2.62
N GLN A 36 3.07 24.05 -1.47
CA GLN A 36 3.78 22.82 -1.16
C GLN A 36 2.81 21.64 -1.00
N ARG A 37 1.65 21.87 -0.42
CA ARG A 37 0.56 20.88 -0.33
C ARG A 37 -0.02 20.51 -1.70
N GLU A 38 -0.25 21.50 -2.56
CA GLU A 38 -0.74 21.27 -3.93
C GLU A 38 0.26 20.49 -4.78
N MET A 39 1.57 20.78 -4.65
CA MET A 39 2.61 20.05 -5.35
C MET A 39 2.69 18.61 -4.87
N SER A 40 2.63 18.36 -3.56
CA SER A 40 2.62 17.01 -2.97
C SER A 40 1.41 16.19 -3.44
N ILE A 41 0.23 16.80 -3.52
CA ILE A 41 -0.98 16.14 -4.04
C ILE A 41 -0.81 15.80 -5.53
N ARG A 42 -0.22 16.71 -6.33
CA ARG A 42 0.06 16.46 -7.74
C ARG A 42 1.07 15.35 -7.98
N GLU A 43 2.15 15.31 -7.21
CA GLU A 43 3.14 14.22 -7.28
C GLU A 43 2.51 12.86 -6.92
N THR A 44 1.73 12.82 -5.84
CA THR A 44 1.03 11.59 -5.43
C THR A 44 0.00 11.16 -6.47
N ALA A 45 -0.75 12.10 -7.05
CA ALA A 45 -1.71 11.80 -8.11
C ALA A 45 -1.00 11.38 -9.42
N GLY A 46 0.13 12.00 -9.75
CA GLY A 46 0.95 11.63 -10.90
C GLY A 46 1.48 10.20 -10.79
N SER A 47 2.06 9.85 -9.65
CA SER A 47 2.56 8.47 -9.41
C SER A 47 1.44 7.44 -9.37
N ALA A 48 0.27 7.79 -8.84
CA ALA A 48 -0.91 6.91 -8.86
C ALA A 48 -1.45 6.72 -10.29
N LEU A 49 -1.43 7.77 -11.13
CA LEU A 49 -1.82 7.67 -12.54
C LEU A 49 -0.82 6.85 -13.35
N GLU A 50 0.49 7.02 -13.16
CA GLU A 50 1.51 6.20 -13.80
C GLU A 50 1.38 4.73 -13.40
N ASN A 51 1.18 4.44 -12.12
CA ASN A 51 0.93 3.09 -11.65
C ASN A 51 -0.37 2.50 -12.22
N THR A 52 -1.44 3.29 -12.31
CA THR A 52 -2.71 2.85 -12.91
C THR A 52 -2.54 2.62 -14.42
N GLN A 53 -1.78 3.45 -15.11
CA GLN A 53 -1.52 3.32 -16.54
C GLN A 53 -0.57 2.14 -16.82
N ALA A 54 0.39 1.86 -15.93
CA ALA A 54 1.21 0.66 -15.97
C ALA A 54 0.38 -0.62 -15.72
N LEU A 55 -0.59 -0.56 -14.80
CA LEU A 55 -1.55 -1.65 -14.55
C LEU A 55 -2.52 -1.86 -15.72
N LEU A 56 -2.97 -0.78 -16.38
CA LEU A 56 -3.85 -0.84 -17.54
C LEU A 56 -3.11 -1.25 -18.83
N SER A 57 -1.81 -0.99 -18.93
CA SER A 57 -0.93 -1.43 -20.02
C SER A 57 -0.29 -2.79 -19.74
N ALA A 58 -0.40 -3.32 -18.52
CA ALA A 58 -0.04 -4.69 -18.22
C ALA A 58 -0.96 -5.58 -19.05
N GLU A 59 -0.41 -6.29 -20.03
CA GLU A 59 -1.09 -7.37 -20.69
C GLU A 59 -1.75 -8.25 -19.63
N ASN A 60 -2.96 -8.72 -19.90
CA ASN A 60 -3.72 -9.55 -18.98
C ASN A 60 -2.80 -10.62 -18.37
N TRP A 61 -2.66 -10.61 -17.04
CA TRP A 61 -1.88 -11.62 -16.36
C TRP A 61 -2.47 -13.01 -16.65
N GLY A 62 -1.61 -13.95 -16.98
CA GLY A 62 -2.03 -15.31 -17.21
C GLY A 62 -0.86 -16.28 -17.17
N LEU A 63 -1.17 -17.54 -16.87
CA LEU A 63 -0.24 -18.66 -16.91
C LEU A 63 -0.58 -19.56 -18.07
N GLY A 64 0.43 -19.94 -18.87
CA GLY A 64 0.37 -21.01 -19.85
C GLY A 64 0.92 -22.30 -19.28
N PHE A 65 0.21 -23.40 -19.43
CA PHE A 65 0.65 -24.73 -19.04
C PHE A 65 1.05 -25.52 -20.29
N GLY A 66 2.28 -26.00 -20.30
CA GLY A 66 2.84 -26.85 -21.36
C GLY A 66 2.60 -28.33 -21.12
N SER A 67 3.52 -29.16 -21.62
CA SER A 67 3.50 -30.61 -21.41
C SER A 67 3.68 -30.97 -19.94
N GLU A 68 3.20 -32.14 -19.55
CA GLU A 68 3.41 -32.69 -18.19
C GLU A 68 4.89 -32.67 -17.81
N GLY A 69 5.18 -32.23 -16.58
CA GLY A 69 6.55 -32.12 -16.05
C GLY A 69 7.29 -30.83 -16.47
N THR A 70 6.67 -29.93 -17.23
CA THR A 70 7.25 -28.62 -17.54
C THR A 70 6.71 -27.54 -16.62
N GLN A 71 7.57 -26.55 -16.30
CA GLN A 71 7.11 -25.40 -15.54
C GLN A 71 6.13 -24.54 -16.35
N PRO A 72 5.14 -23.88 -15.71
CA PRO A 72 4.26 -22.94 -16.39
C PRO A 72 5.05 -21.71 -16.86
N SER A 73 4.59 -21.10 -17.94
CA SER A 73 5.07 -19.80 -18.41
C SER A 73 4.07 -18.71 -18.05
N GLY A 74 4.57 -17.57 -17.55
CA GLY A 74 3.75 -16.40 -17.28
C GLY A 74 3.85 -15.36 -18.39
N THR A 75 2.86 -14.48 -18.53
CA THR A 75 2.92 -13.31 -19.41
C THR A 75 4.04 -12.34 -19.01
N ALA A 76 4.40 -12.28 -17.73
CA ALA A 76 5.63 -11.64 -17.26
C ALA A 76 6.68 -12.70 -16.90
N SER A 77 7.97 -12.42 -17.19
CA SER A 77 9.05 -13.35 -16.84
C SER A 77 9.21 -13.47 -15.32
N SER A 78 9.60 -14.66 -14.84
CA SER A 78 9.87 -14.91 -13.42
C SER A 78 10.95 -13.97 -12.88
N ASP A 79 11.97 -13.64 -13.68
CA ASP A 79 13.06 -12.76 -13.24
C ASP A 79 12.59 -11.32 -13.01
N LYS A 80 11.72 -10.81 -13.90
CA LYS A 80 11.11 -9.49 -13.69
C LYS A 80 10.22 -9.45 -12.45
N LEU A 81 9.48 -10.52 -12.18
CA LEU A 81 8.60 -10.59 -11.01
C LEU A 81 9.38 -10.65 -9.68
N LYS A 82 10.57 -11.26 -9.68
CA LYS A 82 11.46 -11.28 -8.51
C LYS A 82 11.85 -9.89 -8.02
N GLU A 83 11.96 -8.90 -8.91
CA GLU A 83 12.23 -7.49 -8.55
C GLU A 83 11.12 -6.93 -7.63
N TYR A 84 9.92 -7.48 -7.71
CA TYR A 84 8.74 -7.10 -6.92
C TYR A 84 8.41 -8.11 -5.82
N ASN A 85 9.31 -9.04 -5.51
CA ASN A 85 9.06 -10.17 -4.60
C ASN A 85 7.82 -10.99 -4.97
N ALA A 86 7.50 -11.08 -6.26
CA ALA A 86 6.39 -11.85 -6.79
C ALA A 86 6.87 -13.11 -7.49
N TYR A 87 6.19 -14.21 -7.25
CA TYR A 87 6.59 -15.54 -7.74
C TYR A 87 5.38 -16.32 -8.22
N TYR A 88 5.52 -17.07 -9.30
CA TYR A 88 4.54 -18.07 -9.77
C TYR A 88 5.17 -19.44 -10.04
N VAL A 89 6.49 -19.54 -9.97
CA VAL A 89 7.24 -20.78 -10.08
C VAL A 89 8.33 -20.82 -9.01
N GLY A 90 8.58 -21.99 -8.45
CA GLY A 90 9.72 -22.25 -7.57
C GLY A 90 10.94 -22.74 -8.35
N ASP A 91 11.97 -23.14 -7.63
CA ASP A 91 13.16 -23.78 -8.20
C ASP A 91 12.82 -25.20 -8.65
N ALA A 92 12.99 -25.48 -9.95
CA ALA A 92 12.73 -26.80 -10.53
C ALA A 92 13.72 -27.89 -10.04
N GLY A 93 14.89 -27.48 -9.53
CA GLY A 93 15.88 -28.38 -8.93
C GLY A 93 15.49 -28.90 -7.55
N GLU A 94 14.53 -28.24 -6.89
CA GLU A 94 14.05 -28.63 -5.57
C GLU A 94 12.72 -29.38 -5.66
N LYS A 95 12.60 -30.47 -4.90
CA LYS A 95 11.33 -31.23 -4.77
C LYS A 95 10.44 -30.54 -3.73
N LYS A 96 9.96 -29.34 -4.02
CA LYS A 96 9.10 -28.53 -3.16
C LYS A 96 7.77 -28.21 -3.85
N ILE A 97 6.70 -28.21 -3.06
CA ILE A 97 5.38 -27.77 -3.48
C ILE A 97 5.00 -26.57 -2.60
N TYR A 98 4.53 -25.51 -3.21
CA TYR A 98 4.01 -24.34 -2.52
C TYR A 98 2.49 -24.40 -2.55
N LEU A 99 1.88 -24.45 -1.36
CA LEU A 99 0.42 -24.52 -1.22
C LEU A 99 -0.16 -23.11 -1.09
N THR A 100 -1.10 -22.79 -1.94
CA THR A 100 -1.88 -21.54 -1.86
C THR A 100 -3.36 -21.84 -1.83
N PHE A 101 -4.11 -21.09 -1.03
CA PHE A 101 -5.55 -21.21 -0.89
C PHE A 101 -6.21 -19.85 -1.09
N ASP A 102 -7.14 -19.78 -2.02
CA ASP A 102 -7.96 -18.59 -2.24
C ASP A 102 -9.25 -18.70 -1.41
N CYS A 103 -9.37 -17.83 -0.40
CA CYS A 103 -10.44 -17.85 0.59
C CYS A 103 -11.41 -16.71 0.36
N GLY A 104 -12.40 -16.94 -0.50
CA GLY A 104 -13.47 -15.97 -0.76
C GLY A 104 -14.61 -16.03 0.25
N TYR A 105 -14.87 -17.23 0.81
CA TYR A 105 -16.04 -17.49 1.64
C TYR A 105 -15.81 -18.74 2.51
N GLU A 106 -16.22 -18.69 3.78
CA GLU A 106 -16.12 -19.84 4.70
C GLU A 106 -17.35 -20.75 4.56
N ASN A 107 -17.08 -22.03 4.31
CA ASN A 107 -18.12 -23.06 4.13
C ASN A 107 -17.95 -24.27 5.06
N GLY A 108 -17.15 -24.13 6.13
CA GLY A 108 -16.89 -25.18 7.10
C GLY A 108 -15.69 -26.06 6.80
N ASN A 109 -14.98 -25.84 5.68
CA ASN A 109 -13.83 -26.66 5.28
C ASN A 109 -12.49 -26.13 5.79
N THR A 110 -12.36 -24.83 6.06
CA THR A 110 -11.10 -24.20 6.41
C THR A 110 -10.47 -24.79 7.67
N SER A 111 -11.28 -25.10 8.69
CA SER A 111 -10.77 -25.73 9.92
C SER A 111 -10.11 -27.10 9.64
N GLN A 112 -10.72 -27.92 8.79
CA GLN A 112 -10.19 -29.24 8.45
C GLN A 112 -8.92 -29.14 7.60
N ILE A 113 -8.81 -28.13 6.73
CA ILE A 113 -7.60 -27.84 5.96
C ILE A 113 -6.47 -27.45 6.90
N LEU A 114 -6.71 -26.54 7.85
CA LEU A 114 -5.73 -26.14 8.85
C LEU A 114 -5.28 -27.30 9.73
N ASP A 115 -6.21 -28.18 10.14
CA ASP A 115 -5.88 -29.38 10.90
C ASP A 115 -4.95 -30.32 10.11
N ALA A 116 -5.22 -30.49 8.81
CA ALA A 116 -4.38 -31.31 7.94
C ALA A 116 -2.99 -30.69 7.75
N LEU A 117 -2.91 -29.39 7.50
CA LEU A 117 -1.63 -28.68 7.35
C LEU A 117 -0.79 -28.76 8.62
N LYS A 118 -1.42 -28.55 9.79
CA LYS A 118 -0.77 -28.68 11.08
C LYS A 118 -0.26 -30.10 11.35
N LYS A 119 -1.06 -31.11 11.03
CA LYS A 119 -0.68 -32.52 11.18
C LYS A 119 0.59 -32.89 10.39
N HIS A 120 0.79 -32.22 9.24
CA HIS A 120 1.90 -32.50 8.33
C HIS A 120 3.03 -31.48 8.41
N ASP A 121 2.96 -30.54 9.37
CA ASP A 121 3.91 -29.43 9.49
C ASP A 121 4.14 -28.69 8.15
N ALA A 122 3.04 -28.45 7.42
CA ALA A 122 3.05 -27.91 6.08
C ALA A 122 2.59 -26.44 6.11
N PRO A 123 3.51 -25.46 6.05
CA PRO A 123 3.11 -24.07 5.93
C PRO A 123 2.47 -23.81 4.57
N ALA A 124 1.50 -22.88 4.52
CA ALA A 124 0.77 -22.51 3.33
C ALA A 124 0.55 -21.00 3.27
N THR A 125 0.15 -20.51 2.10
CA THR A 125 -0.29 -19.13 1.92
C THR A 125 -1.80 -19.10 1.68
N PHE A 126 -2.50 -18.26 2.42
CA PHE A 126 -3.94 -18.04 2.27
C PHE A 126 -4.20 -16.63 1.76
N PHE A 127 -4.85 -16.50 0.61
CA PHE A 127 -5.32 -15.23 0.09
C PHE A 127 -6.77 -15.04 0.51
N VAL A 128 -7.02 -14.06 1.39
CA VAL A 128 -8.33 -13.83 1.99
C VAL A 128 -8.93 -12.54 1.47
N VAL A 129 -10.20 -12.57 1.05
CA VAL A 129 -10.94 -11.36 0.70
C VAL A 129 -11.57 -10.72 1.96
N GLY A 130 -11.96 -9.44 1.86
CA GLY A 130 -12.56 -8.71 3.00
C GLY A 130 -13.75 -9.44 3.64
N HIS A 131 -14.64 -10.00 2.81
CA HIS A 131 -15.78 -10.77 3.32
C HIS A 131 -15.36 -11.99 4.18
N PHE A 132 -14.32 -12.72 3.79
CA PHE A 132 -13.81 -13.84 4.58
C PHE A 132 -13.24 -13.36 5.92
N LEU A 133 -12.51 -12.25 5.90
CA LEU A 133 -11.95 -11.64 7.12
C LEU A 133 -13.03 -11.21 8.11
N GLU A 134 -14.15 -10.66 7.60
CA GLU A 134 -15.28 -10.22 8.42
C GLU A 134 -16.12 -11.37 8.96
N SER A 135 -16.38 -12.39 8.14
CA SER A 135 -17.27 -13.51 8.50
C SER A 135 -16.59 -14.64 9.26
N ALA A 136 -15.26 -14.81 9.11
CA ALA A 136 -14.50 -15.89 9.74
C ALA A 136 -13.17 -15.41 10.37
N PRO A 137 -13.15 -14.34 11.19
CA PRO A 137 -11.93 -13.78 11.75
C PRO A 137 -11.13 -14.78 12.58
N GLU A 138 -11.78 -15.75 13.21
CA GLU A 138 -11.12 -16.78 14.00
C GLU A 138 -10.30 -17.74 13.14
N MET A 139 -10.75 -18.03 11.92
CA MET A 139 -9.96 -18.83 10.97
C MET A 139 -8.70 -18.09 10.55
N VAL A 140 -8.80 -16.77 10.28
CA VAL A 140 -7.64 -15.95 9.92
C VAL A 140 -6.64 -15.85 11.08
N LYS A 141 -7.10 -15.66 12.31
CA LYS A 141 -6.23 -15.70 13.50
C LYS A 141 -5.55 -17.05 13.64
N ARG A 142 -6.27 -18.14 13.38
CA ARG A 142 -5.74 -19.49 13.42
C ARG A 142 -4.68 -19.69 12.34
N MET A 143 -4.90 -19.24 11.10
CA MET A 143 -3.90 -19.28 10.02
C MET A 143 -2.59 -18.64 10.44
N VAL A 144 -2.64 -17.41 10.96
CA VAL A 144 -1.45 -16.70 11.42
C VAL A 144 -0.80 -17.40 12.62
N GLY A 145 -1.60 -17.83 13.61
CA GLY A 145 -1.12 -18.51 14.83
C GLY A 145 -0.48 -19.87 14.58
N GLU A 146 -0.85 -20.54 13.48
CA GLU A 146 -0.29 -21.83 13.06
C GLU A 146 0.88 -21.69 12.06
N GLY A 147 1.35 -20.45 11.81
CA GLY A 147 2.56 -20.18 11.02
C GLY A 147 2.33 -20.09 9.51
N HIS A 148 1.09 -19.92 9.06
CA HIS A 148 0.78 -19.70 7.66
C HIS A 148 0.92 -18.23 7.27
N THR A 149 1.19 -17.98 6.00
CA THR A 149 1.17 -16.61 5.43
C THR A 149 -0.26 -16.24 5.05
N VAL A 150 -0.70 -15.07 5.46
CA VAL A 150 -2.00 -14.52 5.06
C VAL A 150 -1.77 -13.28 4.20
N GLY A 151 -2.36 -13.28 3.02
CA GLY A 151 -2.33 -12.19 2.04
C GLY A 151 -3.73 -11.80 1.59
N ASN A 152 -3.79 -10.73 0.80
CA ASN A 152 -5.02 -10.22 0.21
C ASN A 152 -4.85 -10.09 -1.30
#